data_2f1bcf427021eddeba5ca2d802c179a8
#
_entry.id   2f1bcf427021eddeba5ca2d802c179a8
#
_cell.length_a   1.000
_cell.length_b   1.000
_cell.length_c   1.000
_cell.angle_alpha   90.00
_cell.angle_beta   90.00
_cell.angle_gamma   90.00
#
_symmetry.space_group_name_H-M   'P 1'
#
loop_
_entity.id
_entity.type
_entity.pdbx_description
1 polymer ?
#
loop_
_entity_poly.entity_id
_entity_poly.type
_entity_poly.pdbx_seq_one_letter_code
_entity_poly.pdbx_strand_id
1 'polypeptide(L)'
;MAKRKKKNAACELVAYRFYGVPSEQDAVQEDKTFGCCRYLWNRMLGDRNTLYAEIGYVPDNTPADYKDLDECLFLNEVDSLALANTALNLDAAFERFFKKTGGYPRFKAKKREKRSYTTNAVYGNHKGRLTCNIHLNTSNGLLKLPKHRDPVQLKLHRPIKPGGKLKSVTITQEPDGKRYYSILMEYPKPQVATQSAIQSSIGLDYSMPNLYVDSNGNSPVFPKPYRTMEPKLARAQKKLSRKKPGSKRYEKQRMKVAKLYAKSKHQRKDVLHKLSCTLTDTYDLIAIEDLDMSAMKQALRFGKAVSDNGWGMFISMLTYKAERKGKLLVKIDRWFPSSKTCIACGHIHKELKLSDRTYLCPVCGHAMDRDEQAAKNILNEAKRMAGAA
;
A
#
# COMPACT_ATOMS: atom_id res chain seq x y z
N MET A 1 -0.58 -8.38 27.28
CA MET A 1 0.11 -8.29 25.96
C MET A 1 -0.17 -9.54 25.14
N ALA A 2 -1.03 -9.45 24.14
CA ALA A 2 -1.29 -10.57 23.25
C ALA A 2 -0.03 -10.87 22.43
N LYS A 3 0.60 -12.02 22.65
CA LYS A 3 1.77 -12.50 21.90
C LYS A 3 1.42 -12.53 20.42
N ARG A 4 2.00 -11.63 19.61
CA ARG A 4 1.96 -11.71 18.14
C ARG A 4 2.42 -13.13 17.77
N LYS A 5 1.50 -13.96 17.27
CA LYS A 5 1.88 -15.27 16.70
C LYS A 5 2.98 -15.01 15.67
N LYS A 6 4.16 -15.61 15.85
CA LYS A 6 5.24 -15.59 14.86
C LYS A 6 4.63 -15.92 13.50
N LYS A 7 4.93 -15.12 12.46
CA LYS A 7 4.56 -15.46 11.09
C LYS A 7 5.02 -16.89 10.85
N ASN A 8 4.08 -17.79 10.56
CA ASN A 8 4.43 -19.13 10.15
C ASN A 8 5.30 -19.01 8.89
N ALA A 9 6.58 -19.35 9.00
CA ALA A 9 7.54 -19.25 7.90
C ALA A 9 7.12 -20.11 6.69
N ALA A 10 6.22 -21.06 6.91
CA ALA A 10 5.69 -22.02 5.93
C ALA A 10 4.50 -21.50 5.09
N CYS A 11 3.98 -20.28 5.34
CA CYS A 11 2.77 -19.79 4.65
C CYS A 11 2.99 -18.43 4.00
N GLU A 12 2.37 -18.24 2.83
CA GLU A 12 2.28 -16.98 2.10
C GLU A 12 0.90 -16.35 2.28
N LEU A 13 0.85 -15.04 2.55
CA LEU A 13 -0.38 -14.26 2.60
C LEU A 13 -0.60 -13.50 1.30
N VAL A 14 -1.74 -13.74 0.65
CA VAL A 14 -2.13 -13.06 -0.59
C VAL A 14 -3.41 -12.29 -0.39
N ALA A 15 -3.39 -11.00 -0.69
CA ALA A 15 -4.57 -10.15 -0.65
C ALA A 15 -5.20 -9.97 -2.04
N TYR A 16 -6.50 -10.20 -2.12
CA TYR A 16 -7.32 -9.96 -3.31
C TYR A 16 -8.28 -8.82 -3.02
N ARG A 17 -8.22 -7.75 -3.80
CA ARG A 17 -9.08 -6.59 -3.61
C ARG A 17 -10.05 -6.44 -4.76
N PHE A 18 -11.35 -6.58 -4.48
CA PHE A 18 -12.43 -6.50 -5.47
C PHE A 18 -13.38 -5.34 -5.15
N TYR A 19 -13.97 -4.78 -6.18
CA TYR A 19 -15.12 -3.92 -6.04
C TYR A 19 -16.36 -4.78 -5.77
N GLY A 20 -17.23 -4.34 -4.85
CA GLY A 20 -18.48 -5.02 -4.55
C GLY A 20 -19.61 -4.03 -4.30
N VAL A 21 -20.82 -4.50 -4.52
CA VAL A 21 -22.06 -3.72 -4.31
C VAL A 21 -22.89 -4.49 -3.29
N PRO A 22 -22.95 -4.02 -2.03
CA PRO A 22 -23.83 -4.57 -1.02
C PRO A 22 -25.28 -4.16 -1.29
N SER A 23 -26.27 -4.83 -0.70
CA SER A 23 -27.65 -4.37 -0.64
C SER A 23 -27.74 -3.03 0.11
N GLU A 24 -28.84 -2.29 -0.04
CA GLU A 24 -29.00 -1.01 0.66
C GLU A 24 -28.93 -1.18 2.18
N GLN A 25 -29.54 -2.24 2.69
CA GLN A 25 -29.53 -2.57 4.13
C GLN A 25 -28.11 -2.89 4.61
N ASP A 26 -27.36 -3.70 3.87
CA ASP A 26 -25.99 -4.04 4.21
C ASP A 26 -25.03 -2.86 4.04
N ALA A 27 -25.31 -1.95 3.10
CA ALA A 27 -24.59 -0.69 2.98
C ALA A 27 -24.76 0.19 4.24
N VAL A 28 -25.97 0.23 4.80
CA VAL A 28 -26.23 0.91 6.09
C VAL A 28 -25.49 0.20 7.23
N GLN A 29 -25.52 -1.14 7.26
CA GLN A 29 -24.82 -1.93 8.28
C GLN A 29 -23.31 -1.71 8.25
N GLU A 30 -22.69 -1.63 7.06
CA GLU A 30 -21.28 -1.29 6.91
C GLU A 30 -21.00 0.15 7.37
N ASP A 31 -21.88 1.12 7.07
CA ASP A 31 -21.72 2.51 7.51
C ASP A 31 -21.82 2.64 9.04
N LYS A 32 -22.71 1.87 9.69
CA LYS A 32 -22.77 1.72 11.16
C LYS A 32 -21.45 1.17 11.69
N THR A 33 -20.92 0.09 11.08
CA THR A 33 -19.67 -0.54 11.50
C THR A 33 -18.49 0.42 11.38
N PHE A 34 -18.38 1.21 10.29
CA PHE A 34 -17.37 2.29 10.19
C PHE A 34 -17.50 3.31 11.31
N GLY A 35 -18.74 3.65 11.68
CA GLY A 35 -19.05 4.59 12.78
C GLY A 35 -18.58 4.04 14.13
N CYS A 36 -18.98 2.82 14.45
CA CYS A 36 -18.65 2.15 15.71
C CYS A 36 -17.15 1.93 15.88
N CYS A 37 -16.45 1.47 14.83
CA CYS A 37 -14.99 1.31 14.86
C CYS A 37 -14.26 2.65 15.11
N ARG A 38 -14.76 3.76 14.52
CA ARG A 38 -14.18 5.09 14.77
C ARG A 38 -14.48 5.56 16.20
N TYR A 39 -15.71 5.38 16.67
CA TYR A 39 -16.10 5.72 18.04
C TYR A 39 -15.25 4.98 19.04
N LEU A 40 -15.17 3.64 18.93
CA LEU A 40 -14.39 2.80 19.84
C LEU A 40 -12.90 3.18 19.85
N TRP A 41 -12.30 3.43 18.67
CA TRP A 41 -10.92 3.93 18.59
C TRP A 41 -10.74 5.21 19.41
N ASN A 42 -11.66 6.17 19.25
CA ASN A 42 -11.57 7.45 19.92
C ASN A 42 -11.82 7.32 21.42
N ARG A 43 -12.80 6.51 21.82
CA ARG A 43 -13.10 6.26 23.22
C ARG A 43 -11.91 5.60 23.93
N MET A 44 -11.40 4.49 23.40
CA MET A 44 -10.23 3.81 23.95
C MET A 44 -9.00 4.72 24.03
N LEU A 45 -8.77 5.54 23.00
CA LEU A 45 -7.64 6.49 23.01
C LEU A 45 -7.85 7.58 24.08
N GLY A 46 -9.06 8.10 24.22
CA GLY A 46 -9.41 9.08 25.24
C GLY A 46 -9.21 8.53 26.65
N ASP A 47 -9.77 7.35 26.92
CA ASP A 47 -9.69 6.71 28.24
C ASP A 47 -8.23 6.39 28.62
N ARG A 48 -7.43 5.90 27.66
CA ARG A 48 -5.98 5.67 27.87
C ARG A 48 -5.23 6.95 28.21
N ASN A 49 -5.55 8.05 27.54
CA ASN A 49 -4.91 9.35 27.82
C ASN A 49 -5.27 9.87 29.23
N THR A 50 -6.54 9.78 29.58
CA THR A 50 -7.05 10.24 30.91
C THR A 50 -6.45 9.41 32.01
N LEU A 51 -6.55 8.08 31.92
CA LEU A 51 -6.04 7.19 32.96
C LEU A 51 -4.51 7.27 33.13
N TYR A 52 -3.78 7.42 32.02
CA TYR A 52 -2.32 7.62 32.10
C TYR A 52 -1.97 8.95 32.79
N ALA A 53 -2.74 10.01 32.52
CA ALA A 53 -2.50 11.30 33.18
C ALA A 53 -2.86 11.28 34.67
N GLU A 54 -3.88 10.51 35.07
CA GLU A 54 -4.36 10.45 36.46
C GLU A 54 -3.55 9.48 37.34
N ILE A 55 -3.26 8.28 36.83
CA ILE A 55 -2.67 7.19 37.63
C ILE A 55 -1.37 6.61 37.08
N GLY A 56 -0.86 7.13 35.95
CA GLY A 56 0.38 6.65 35.31
C GLY A 56 0.29 5.24 34.70
N TYR A 57 -0.88 4.65 34.66
CA TYR A 57 -1.14 3.29 34.20
C TYR A 57 -2.30 3.26 33.20
N VAL A 58 -2.23 2.37 32.23
CA VAL A 58 -3.30 2.14 31.25
C VAL A 58 -3.81 0.71 31.39
N PRO A 59 -5.06 0.51 31.83
CA PRO A 59 -5.65 -0.81 31.94
C PRO A 59 -5.85 -1.45 30.57
N ASP A 60 -5.84 -2.77 30.51
CA ASP A 60 -5.96 -3.58 29.29
C ASP A 60 -7.46 -3.75 28.92
N ASN A 61 -8.17 -2.64 28.72
CA ASN A 61 -9.58 -2.65 28.36
C ASN A 61 -9.78 -3.25 26.98
N THR A 62 -10.72 -4.19 26.88
CA THR A 62 -11.12 -4.86 25.65
C THR A 62 -12.36 -4.21 25.03
N PRO A 63 -12.68 -4.44 23.76
CA PRO A 63 -13.94 -3.97 23.17
C PRO A 63 -15.20 -4.55 23.85
N ALA A 64 -15.09 -5.69 24.55
CA ALA A 64 -16.20 -6.27 25.30
C ALA A 64 -16.59 -5.37 26.47
N ASP A 65 -15.63 -4.86 27.23
CA ASP A 65 -15.86 -4.00 28.38
C ASP A 65 -16.62 -2.73 28.00
N TYR A 66 -16.41 -2.21 26.80
CA TYR A 66 -17.16 -1.06 26.29
C TYR A 66 -18.58 -1.40 25.84
N LYS A 67 -18.86 -2.64 25.44
CA LYS A 67 -20.21 -3.05 25.01
C LYS A 67 -21.20 -3.15 26.15
N ASP A 68 -20.68 -3.37 27.35
CA ASP A 68 -21.49 -3.51 28.55
C ASP A 68 -21.86 -2.14 29.18
N LEU A 69 -21.30 -1.02 28.66
CA LEU A 69 -21.64 0.32 29.08
C LEU A 69 -22.95 0.77 28.42
N ASP A 70 -23.89 1.32 29.22
CA ASP A 70 -25.19 1.79 28.73
C ASP A 70 -25.09 2.76 27.57
N GLU A 71 -24.14 3.70 27.62
CA GLU A 71 -23.87 4.67 26.57
C GLU A 71 -23.28 4.06 25.28
N CYS A 72 -22.87 2.79 25.30
CA CYS A 72 -22.18 2.10 24.22
C CYS A 72 -22.93 0.88 23.66
N LEU A 73 -24.18 0.62 24.11
CA LEU A 73 -24.97 -0.54 23.70
C LEU A 73 -25.10 -0.70 22.16
N PHE A 74 -25.05 0.40 21.44
CA PHE A 74 -25.06 0.41 19.96
C PHE A 74 -23.85 -0.35 19.34
N LEU A 75 -22.77 -0.58 20.10
CA LEU A 75 -21.62 -1.40 19.62
C LEU A 75 -22.02 -2.86 19.44
N ASN A 76 -23.12 -3.34 20.05
CA ASN A 76 -23.64 -4.68 19.87
C ASN A 76 -24.33 -4.89 18.51
N GLU A 77 -24.72 -3.83 17.83
CA GLU A 77 -25.33 -3.89 16.49
C GLU A 77 -24.35 -4.29 15.39
N VAL A 78 -23.04 -4.18 15.66
CA VAL A 78 -22.00 -4.41 14.65
C VAL A 78 -21.17 -5.66 14.92
N ASP A 79 -20.32 -6.02 13.95
CA ASP A 79 -19.44 -7.18 14.05
C ASP A 79 -18.39 -7.01 15.18
N SER A 80 -18.41 -7.90 16.15
CA SER A 80 -17.47 -7.91 17.29
C SER A 80 -16.01 -8.04 16.85
N LEU A 81 -15.74 -8.78 15.78
CA LEU A 81 -14.38 -8.93 15.24
C LEU A 81 -13.87 -7.65 14.60
N ALA A 82 -14.75 -6.82 14.03
CA ALA A 82 -14.38 -5.49 13.54
C ALA A 82 -13.96 -4.56 14.70
N LEU A 83 -14.65 -4.64 15.83
CA LEU A 83 -14.29 -3.91 17.04
C LEU A 83 -12.97 -4.41 17.65
N ALA A 84 -12.78 -5.74 17.73
CA ALA A 84 -11.53 -6.34 18.20
C ALA A 84 -10.32 -5.91 17.33
N ASN A 85 -10.48 -5.91 16.01
CA ASN A 85 -9.43 -5.40 15.12
C ASN A 85 -9.16 -3.90 15.31
N THR A 86 -10.15 -3.13 15.75
CA THR A 86 -9.97 -1.70 16.05
C THR A 86 -9.05 -1.51 17.26
N ALA A 87 -9.25 -2.28 18.34
CA ALA A 87 -8.39 -2.29 19.51
C ALA A 87 -6.96 -2.70 19.15
N LEU A 88 -6.80 -3.85 18.45
CA LEU A 88 -5.49 -4.32 17.99
C LEU A 88 -4.75 -3.28 17.10
N ASN A 89 -5.47 -2.52 16.28
CA ASN A 89 -4.90 -1.45 15.49
C ASN A 89 -4.44 -0.26 16.35
N LEU A 90 -5.15 0.05 17.43
CA LEU A 90 -4.75 1.08 18.40
C LEU A 90 -3.48 0.65 19.14
N ASP A 91 -3.43 -0.59 19.62
CA ASP A 91 -2.24 -1.16 20.27
C ASP A 91 -1.02 -1.11 19.34
N ALA A 92 -1.20 -1.54 18.09
CA ALA A 92 -0.14 -1.45 17.08
C ALA A 92 0.28 -0.01 16.75
N ALA A 93 -0.59 0.98 16.93
CA ALA A 93 -0.23 2.39 16.78
C ALA A 93 0.62 2.88 17.96
N PHE A 94 0.29 2.49 19.18
CA PHE A 94 1.11 2.75 20.36
C PHE A 94 2.47 2.05 20.30
N GLU A 95 2.50 0.77 19.89
CA GLU A 95 3.79 0.07 19.67
C GLU A 95 4.73 0.81 18.71
N ARG A 96 4.18 1.35 17.61
CA ARG A 96 4.97 2.15 16.65
C ARG A 96 5.47 3.45 17.26
N PHE A 97 4.65 4.10 18.07
CA PHE A 97 5.04 5.31 18.78
C PHE A 97 6.21 5.04 19.75
N PHE A 98 6.09 4.02 20.62
CA PHE A 98 7.14 3.67 21.57
C PHE A 98 8.43 3.20 20.88
N LYS A 99 8.32 2.52 19.73
CA LYS A 99 9.47 2.13 18.89
C LYS A 99 10.04 3.28 18.05
N LYS A 100 9.54 4.51 18.19
CA LYS A 100 9.92 5.69 17.41
C LYS A 100 9.80 5.52 15.88
N THR A 101 8.96 4.57 15.44
CA THR A 101 8.68 4.30 14.01
C THR A 101 7.38 4.97 13.53
N GLY A 102 6.68 5.69 14.41
CA GLY A 102 5.46 6.43 14.09
C GLY A 102 5.16 7.50 15.13
N GLY A 103 4.29 8.42 14.77
CA GLY A 103 3.82 9.47 15.69
C GLY A 103 2.78 8.94 16.69
N TYR A 104 2.46 9.76 17.70
CA TYR A 104 1.44 9.46 18.69
C TYR A 104 0.07 9.21 18.03
N PRO A 105 -0.72 8.21 18.49
CA PRO A 105 -2.04 7.93 17.95
C PRO A 105 -2.95 9.17 18.00
N ARG A 106 -3.73 9.41 16.94
CA ARG A 106 -4.61 10.58 16.84
C ARG A 106 -6.06 10.16 16.85
N PHE A 107 -6.92 11.05 17.35
CA PHE A 107 -8.38 10.91 17.25
C PHE A 107 -8.81 10.92 15.78
N LYS A 108 -9.74 10.02 15.44
CA LYS A 108 -10.27 9.87 14.09
C LYS A 108 -11.49 10.75 13.85
N ALA A 109 -11.50 11.50 12.75
CA ALA A 109 -12.60 12.36 12.35
C ALA A 109 -13.34 11.82 11.12
N LYS A 110 -14.69 11.82 11.12
CA LYS A 110 -15.54 11.32 10.02
C LYS A 110 -15.16 11.86 8.64
N LYS A 111 -14.74 13.13 8.57
CA LYS A 111 -14.43 13.82 7.30
C LYS A 111 -13.01 13.56 6.78
N ARG A 112 -12.07 13.17 7.67
CA ARG A 112 -10.63 13.05 7.34
C ARG A 112 -10.16 11.61 7.23
N GLU A 113 -10.90 10.68 7.83
CA GLU A 113 -10.45 9.30 7.95
C GLU A 113 -10.94 8.43 6.80
N LYS A 114 -10.09 7.48 6.43
CA LYS A 114 -10.46 6.41 5.53
C LYS A 114 -11.48 5.50 6.22
N ARG A 115 -12.66 5.36 5.63
CA ARG A 115 -13.68 4.44 6.14
C ARG A 115 -13.26 3.00 5.82
N SER A 116 -12.82 2.29 6.84
CA SER A 116 -12.34 0.91 6.69
C SER A 116 -12.47 0.16 8.01
N TYR A 117 -12.90 -1.09 7.94
CA TYR A 117 -12.82 -2.05 9.04
C TYR A 117 -12.41 -3.42 8.53
N THR A 118 -11.91 -4.27 9.43
CA THR A 118 -11.49 -5.63 9.11
C THR A 118 -12.25 -6.60 9.99
N THR A 119 -12.78 -7.66 9.39
CA THR A 119 -13.35 -8.82 10.09
C THR A 119 -12.52 -10.05 9.81
N ASN A 120 -12.30 -10.89 10.83
CA ASN A 120 -11.49 -12.09 10.71
C ASN A 120 -12.36 -13.31 10.41
N ALA A 121 -11.81 -14.25 9.64
CA ALA A 121 -12.41 -15.56 9.48
C ALA A 121 -12.16 -16.40 10.75
N VAL A 122 -13.22 -16.84 11.40
CA VAL A 122 -13.21 -17.74 12.53
C VAL A 122 -13.78 -19.06 12.08
N TYR A 123 -12.98 -20.11 12.25
CA TYR A 123 -13.36 -21.48 11.92
C TYR A 123 -13.79 -22.20 13.17
N GLY A 124 -14.93 -22.84 13.12
CA GLY A 124 -15.48 -23.70 14.18
C GLY A 124 -15.80 -25.07 13.62
N ASN A 125 -15.91 -26.04 14.51
CA ASN A 125 -16.46 -27.38 14.18
C ASN A 125 -17.85 -27.49 14.79
N HIS A 126 -18.86 -27.57 13.95
CA HIS A 126 -20.25 -27.79 14.41
C HIS A 126 -20.73 -29.14 13.88
N LYS A 127 -21.00 -30.08 14.77
CA LYS A 127 -21.46 -31.44 14.43
C LYS A 127 -20.57 -32.13 13.37
N GLY A 128 -19.24 -32.07 13.53
CA GLY A 128 -18.27 -32.66 12.59
C GLY A 128 -18.07 -31.87 11.27
N ARG A 129 -18.82 -30.78 11.04
CA ARG A 129 -18.68 -29.94 9.85
C ARG A 129 -17.90 -28.68 10.17
N LEU A 130 -16.85 -28.43 9.40
CA LEU A 130 -16.08 -27.17 9.50
C LEU A 130 -16.97 -26.00 9.02
N THR A 131 -17.20 -25.05 9.91
CA THR A 131 -17.95 -23.81 9.62
C THR A 131 -17.05 -22.59 9.67
N CYS A 132 -17.41 -21.55 8.95
CA CYS A 132 -16.71 -20.25 8.99
C CYS A 132 -17.77 -19.14 9.06
N ASN A 133 -17.51 -18.11 9.84
CA ASN A 133 -18.37 -16.93 9.93
C ASN A 133 -18.38 -16.06 8.66
N ILE A 134 -17.44 -16.28 7.73
CA ILE A 134 -17.36 -15.61 6.43
C ILE A 134 -17.43 -16.69 5.36
N HIS A 135 -18.38 -16.55 4.42
CA HIS A 135 -18.51 -17.47 3.30
C HIS A 135 -18.14 -16.77 1.99
N LEU A 136 -17.15 -17.31 1.29
CA LEU A 136 -16.70 -16.82 0.00
C LEU A 136 -16.90 -17.89 -1.06
N ASN A 137 -17.76 -17.61 -2.03
CA ASN A 137 -17.86 -18.42 -3.24
C ASN A 137 -16.98 -17.78 -4.33
N THR A 138 -15.87 -18.43 -4.65
CA THR A 138 -14.88 -17.91 -5.60
C THR A 138 -15.31 -18.04 -7.05
N SER A 139 -16.28 -18.91 -7.37
CA SER A 139 -16.74 -19.14 -8.73
C SER A 139 -17.69 -18.03 -9.22
N ASN A 140 -18.64 -17.61 -8.37
CA ASN A 140 -19.61 -16.57 -8.71
C ASN A 140 -19.35 -15.22 -8.03
N GLY A 141 -18.32 -15.11 -7.19
CA GLY A 141 -17.94 -13.88 -6.51
C GLY A 141 -18.89 -13.43 -5.42
N LEU A 142 -19.63 -14.35 -4.79
CA LEU A 142 -20.50 -14.04 -3.66
C LEU A 142 -19.72 -14.10 -2.35
N LEU A 143 -19.82 -13.03 -1.56
CA LEU A 143 -19.19 -12.88 -0.26
C LEU A 143 -20.24 -12.60 0.82
N LYS A 144 -20.46 -13.53 1.75
CA LYS A 144 -21.29 -13.33 2.94
C LYS A 144 -20.45 -12.97 4.12
N LEU A 145 -20.77 -11.87 4.78
CA LEU A 145 -20.05 -11.32 5.93
C LEU A 145 -20.92 -11.43 7.22
N PRO A 146 -20.29 -11.42 8.41
CA PRO A 146 -21.03 -11.32 9.67
C PRO A 146 -21.91 -10.06 9.70
N LYS A 147 -23.08 -10.17 10.31
CA LYS A 147 -24.09 -9.09 10.40
C LYS A 147 -24.66 -8.58 9.07
N HIS A 148 -24.23 -9.11 7.92
CA HIS A 148 -24.88 -8.84 6.64
C HIS A 148 -26.10 -9.73 6.45
N ARG A 149 -27.15 -9.16 5.90
CA ARG A 149 -28.38 -9.89 5.55
C ARG A 149 -28.20 -10.68 4.26
N ASP A 150 -27.58 -10.07 3.26
CA ASP A 150 -27.39 -10.64 1.93
C ASP A 150 -25.91 -10.85 1.58
N PRO A 151 -25.58 -11.79 0.68
CA PRO A 151 -24.25 -11.88 0.12
C PRO A 151 -23.91 -10.66 -0.75
N VAL A 152 -22.69 -10.15 -0.64
CA VAL A 152 -22.20 -9.08 -1.48
C VAL A 152 -21.70 -9.66 -2.81
N GLN A 153 -22.18 -9.14 -3.93
CA GLN A 153 -21.66 -9.49 -5.26
C GLN A 153 -20.33 -8.76 -5.51
N LEU A 154 -19.25 -9.52 -5.64
CA LEU A 154 -17.92 -9.02 -5.97
C LEU A 154 -17.70 -9.04 -7.49
N LYS A 155 -17.07 -7.99 -8.01
CA LYS A 155 -16.59 -7.95 -9.40
C LYS A 155 -15.19 -8.54 -9.47
N LEU A 156 -15.11 -9.83 -9.78
CA LEU A 156 -13.84 -10.54 -9.91
C LEU A 156 -13.16 -10.16 -11.23
N HIS A 157 -12.07 -9.41 -11.17
CA HIS A 157 -11.25 -9.04 -12.33
C HIS A 157 -10.03 -9.98 -12.49
N ARG A 158 -9.82 -10.87 -11.54
CA ARG A 158 -8.84 -11.95 -11.56
C ARG A 158 -9.33 -13.12 -10.71
N PRO A 159 -8.96 -14.35 -11.03
CA PRO A 159 -9.32 -15.51 -10.22
C PRO A 159 -8.63 -15.48 -8.86
N ILE A 160 -9.30 -16.01 -7.85
CA ILE A 160 -8.71 -16.34 -6.57
C ILE A 160 -8.12 -17.73 -6.69
N LYS A 161 -6.83 -17.90 -6.35
CA LYS A 161 -6.17 -19.21 -6.40
C LYS A 161 -6.91 -20.21 -5.50
N PRO A 162 -7.13 -21.43 -5.95
CA PRO A 162 -7.73 -22.48 -5.11
C PRO A 162 -6.80 -22.91 -3.97
N GLY A 163 -7.32 -23.64 -2.98
CA GLY A 163 -6.54 -24.20 -1.88
C GLY A 163 -6.08 -23.21 -0.81
N GLY A 164 -6.49 -21.95 -0.88
CA GLY A 164 -6.16 -20.96 0.15
C GLY A 164 -7.14 -20.97 1.32
N LYS A 165 -6.64 -20.70 2.53
CA LYS A 165 -7.43 -20.50 3.74
C LYS A 165 -7.78 -19.02 3.89
N LEU A 166 -9.07 -18.69 4.01
CA LEU A 166 -9.51 -17.32 4.27
C LEU A 166 -9.07 -16.89 5.69
N LYS A 167 -8.43 -15.71 5.80
CA LYS A 167 -7.97 -15.15 7.09
C LYS A 167 -8.81 -13.99 7.57
N SER A 168 -9.08 -13.05 6.66
CA SER A 168 -9.84 -11.85 6.98
C SER A 168 -10.36 -11.17 5.72
N VAL A 169 -11.36 -10.33 5.91
CA VAL A 169 -11.86 -9.41 4.89
C VAL A 169 -11.78 -7.99 5.43
N THR A 170 -11.16 -7.10 4.67
CA THR A 170 -11.14 -5.66 4.97
C THR A 170 -12.07 -4.92 4.02
N ILE A 171 -13.09 -4.31 4.55
CA ILE A 171 -14.06 -3.50 3.82
C ILE A 171 -13.58 -2.05 3.83
N THR A 172 -13.53 -1.41 2.67
CA THR A 172 -13.10 -0.02 2.54
C THR A 172 -14.06 0.75 1.65
N GLN A 173 -14.58 1.87 2.14
CA GLN A 173 -15.31 2.83 1.32
C GLN A 173 -14.34 3.93 0.87
N GLU A 174 -14.16 4.06 -0.45
CA GLU A 174 -13.36 5.13 -1.04
C GLU A 174 -14.17 6.45 -1.08
N PRO A 175 -13.50 7.62 -1.20
CA PRO A 175 -14.17 8.92 -1.24
C PRO A 175 -15.17 9.11 -2.39
N ASP A 176 -15.07 8.30 -3.45
CA ASP A 176 -16.00 8.26 -4.58
C ASP A 176 -17.25 7.42 -4.30
N GLY A 177 -17.41 6.93 -3.07
CA GLY A 177 -18.53 6.12 -2.60
C GLY A 177 -18.44 4.64 -2.91
N LYS A 178 -17.47 4.20 -3.70
CA LYS A 178 -17.27 2.79 -4.04
C LYS A 178 -16.75 2.00 -2.86
N ARG A 179 -17.22 0.76 -2.73
CA ARG A 179 -16.79 -0.17 -1.70
C ARG A 179 -15.90 -1.24 -2.27
N TYR A 180 -14.82 -1.51 -1.57
CA TYR A 180 -13.83 -2.52 -1.94
C TYR A 180 -13.66 -3.50 -0.79
N TYR A 181 -13.60 -4.77 -1.15
CA TYR A 181 -13.42 -5.89 -0.23
C TYR A 181 -12.06 -6.50 -0.50
N SER A 182 -11.16 -6.36 0.48
CA SER A 182 -9.81 -6.94 0.42
C SER A 182 -9.82 -8.24 1.19
N ILE A 183 -9.79 -9.35 0.47
CA ILE A 183 -9.84 -10.71 0.98
C ILE A 183 -8.41 -11.17 1.19
N LEU A 184 -8.04 -11.48 2.43
CA LEU A 184 -6.73 -12.03 2.78
C LEU A 184 -6.81 -13.55 2.83
N MET A 185 -6.04 -14.19 1.95
CA MET A 185 -5.92 -15.64 1.86
C MET A 185 -4.53 -16.09 2.30
N GLU A 186 -4.46 -17.20 2.98
CA GLU A 186 -3.23 -17.88 3.39
C GLU A 186 -3.04 -19.13 2.53
N TYR A 187 -1.89 -19.25 1.91
CA TYR A 187 -1.49 -20.39 1.09
C TYR A 187 -0.25 -21.05 1.69
N PRO A 188 -0.03 -22.35 1.48
CA PRO A 188 1.29 -22.94 1.70
C PRO A 188 2.32 -22.15 0.88
N LYS A 189 3.46 -21.83 1.48
CA LYS A 189 4.54 -21.17 0.76
C LYS A 189 5.09 -22.16 -0.27
N PRO A 190 5.11 -21.82 -1.56
CA PRO A 190 5.77 -22.68 -2.53
C PRO A 190 7.23 -22.86 -2.08
N GLN A 191 7.74 -24.09 -2.17
CA GLN A 191 9.17 -24.31 -2.07
C GLN A 191 9.79 -23.55 -3.24
N VAL A 192 10.30 -22.35 -2.97
CA VAL A 192 11.10 -21.62 -3.95
C VAL A 192 12.38 -22.47 -4.08
N ALA A 193 12.61 -23.03 -5.24
CA ALA A 193 13.88 -23.68 -5.54
C ALA A 193 15.01 -22.71 -5.14
N THR A 194 16.00 -23.23 -4.45
CA THR A 194 17.25 -22.53 -4.11
C THR A 194 17.67 -21.70 -5.32
N GLN A 195 18.00 -20.41 -5.10
CA GLN A 195 18.34 -19.43 -6.13
C GLN A 195 19.12 -20.09 -7.27
N SER A 196 18.46 -20.22 -8.41
CA SER A 196 19.14 -20.51 -9.67
C SER A 196 20.17 -19.41 -9.91
N ALA A 197 21.30 -19.73 -10.52
CA ALA A 197 22.30 -18.75 -10.90
C ALA A 197 21.63 -17.54 -11.58
N ILE A 198 22.04 -16.32 -11.23
CA ILE A 198 21.51 -15.09 -11.81
C ILE A 198 21.90 -15.07 -13.30
N GLN A 199 20.91 -15.32 -14.17
CA GLN A 199 21.12 -15.33 -15.62
C GLN A 199 20.79 -13.97 -16.24
N SER A 200 19.83 -13.26 -15.69
CA SER A 200 19.35 -11.98 -16.21
C SER A 200 19.33 -10.91 -15.13
N SER A 201 19.81 -9.71 -15.45
CA SER A 201 19.92 -8.63 -14.48
C SER A 201 19.68 -7.27 -15.11
N ILE A 202 19.12 -6.32 -14.32
CA ILE A 202 18.83 -4.96 -14.75
C ILE A 202 19.08 -3.96 -13.64
N GLY A 203 19.69 -2.82 -13.96
CA GLY A 203 19.80 -1.67 -13.07
C GLY A 203 18.77 -0.61 -13.45
N LEU A 204 18.21 0.07 -12.46
CA LEU A 204 17.22 1.13 -12.67
C LEU A 204 17.66 2.40 -11.92
N ASP A 205 17.93 3.47 -12.66
CA ASP A 205 18.11 4.81 -12.11
C ASP A 205 16.78 5.56 -12.07
N TYR A 206 16.49 6.27 -10.98
CA TYR A 206 15.24 7.03 -10.84
C TYR A 206 15.19 8.22 -11.77
N SER A 207 14.20 8.28 -12.63
CA SER A 207 13.95 9.37 -13.56
C SER A 207 12.63 10.09 -13.26
N MET A 208 12.67 11.40 -13.03
CA MET A 208 11.45 12.21 -12.83
C MET A 208 10.53 12.23 -14.06
N PRO A 209 11.02 12.35 -15.29
CA PRO A 209 10.15 12.32 -16.47
C PRO A 209 9.55 10.94 -16.74
N ASN A 210 10.29 9.85 -16.56
CA ASN A 210 9.95 8.54 -17.11
C ASN A 210 9.80 7.42 -16.07
N LEU A 211 9.86 7.72 -14.79
CA LEU A 211 9.90 6.80 -13.65
C LEU A 211 11.31 6.23 -13.42
N TYR A 212 11.96 5.65 -14.44
CA TYR A 212 13.34 5.19 -14.41
C TYR A 212 13.97 5.21 -15.81
N VAL A 213 15.30 5.17 -15.84
CA VAL A 213 16.12 4.75 -16.98
C VAL A 213 16.76 3.42 -16.59
N ASP A 214 16.75 2.44 -17.48
CA ASP A 214 17.38 1.14 -17.22
C ASP A 214 18.83 1.06 -17.73
N SER A 215 19.55 0.03 -17.32
CA SER A 215 20.96 -0.19 -17.71
C SER A 215 21.16 -0.51 -19.22
N ASN A 216 20.08 -0.63 -19.99
CA ASN A 216 20.10 -0.78 -21.44
C ASN A 216 19.76 0.56 -22.15
N GLY A 217 19.64 1.66 -21.41
CA GLY A 217 19.28 2.98 -21.92
C GLY A 217 17.79 3.17 -22.18
N ASN A 218 16.92 2.24 -21.83
CA ASN A 218 15.50 2.34 -22.07
C ASN A 218 14.77 3.01 -20.93
N SER A 219 13.66 3.67 -21.24
CA SER A 219 12.73 4.25 -20.28
C SER A 219 11.31 3.82 -20.58
N PRO A 220 10.49 3.55 -19.55
CA PRO A 220 9.08 3.25 -19.78
C PRO A 220 8.31 4.50 -20.18
N VAL A 221 7.29 4.36 -21.01
CA VAL A 221 6.31 5.40 -21.24
C VAL A 221 5.43 5.55 -20.00
N PHE A 222 5.69 6.60 -19.20
CA PHE A 222 4.93 6.87 -17.98
C PHE A 222 3.90 7.98 -18.21
N PRO A 223 2.59 7.71 -18.15
CA PRO A 223 1.52 8.61 -18.61
C PRO A 223 1.26 9.81 -17.70
N LYS A 224 1.96 9.98 -16.58
CA LYS A 224 1.78 11.05 -15.58
C LYS A 224 0.29 11.32 -15.26
N PRO A 225 -0.42 10.35 -14.67
CA PRO A 225 -1.88 10.39 -14.62
C PRO A 225 -2.45 11.58 -13.86
N TYR A 226 -1.73 12.10 -12.86
CA TYR A 226 -2.17 13.27 -12.11
C TYR A 226 -2.06 14.54 -12.97
N ARG A 227 -0.92 14.76 -13.64
CA ARG A 227 -0.72 15.95 -14.50
C ARG A 227 -1.72 15.98 -15.65
N THR A 228 -2.00 14.84 -16.26
CA THR A 228 -3.01 14.73 -17.33
C THR A 228 -4.41 15.09 -16.82
N MET A 229 -4.72 14.79 -15.56
CA MET A 229 -6.02 15.08 -14.95
C MET A 229 -6.09 16.46 -14.27
N GLU A 230 -4.96 17.10 -14.00
CA GLU A 230 -4.85 18.35 -13.23
C GLU A 230 -5.78 19.47 -13.75
N PRO A 231 -5.88 19.78 -15.06
CA PRO A 231 -6.78 20.84 -15.55
C PRO A 231 -8.26 20.55 -15.28
N LYS A 232 -8.67 19.27 -15.42
CA LYS A 232 -10.04 18.83 -15.12
C LYS A 232 -10.32 18.88 -13.63
N LEU A 233 -9.34 18.50 -12.82
CA LEU A 233 -9.42 18.50 -11.38
C LEU A 233 -9.51 19.93 -10.82
N ALA A 234 -8.66 20.86 -11.29
CA ALA A 234 -8.68 22.26 -10.88
C ALA A 234 -10.03 22.93 -11.19
N ARG A 235 -10.60 22.70 -12.39
CA ARG A 235 -11.93 23.19 -12.74
C ARG A 235 -13.02 22.62 -11.82
N ALA A 236 -12.94 21.33 -11.51
CA ALA A 236 -13.92 20.68 -10.63
C ALA A 236 -13.81 21.18 -9.18
N GLN A 237 -12.60 21.41 -8.67
CA GLN A 237 -12.35 21.99 -7.35
C GLN A 237 -12.81 23.45 -7.26
N LYS A 238 -12.53 24.28 -8.27
CA LYS A 238 -13.04 25.67 -8.35
C LYS A 238 -14.57 25.71 -8.32
N LYS A 239 -15.25 24.75 -8.97
CA LYS A 239 -16.72 24.62 -8.88
C LYS A 239 -17.18 24.17 -7.49
N LEU A 240 -16.40 23.35 -6.80
CA LEU A 240 -16.72 22.87 -5.46
C LEU A 240 -16.59 23.98 -4.42
N SER A 241 -15.53 24.78 -4.47
CA SER A 241 -15.28 25.85 -3.50
C SER A 241 -16.38 26.93 -3.50
N ARG A 242 -17.10 27.10 -4.62
CA ARG A 242 -18.21 28.05 -4.78
C ARG A 242 -19.55 27.54 -4.27
N LYS A 243 -19.62 26.31 -3.72
CA LYS A 243 -20.87 25.70 -3.25
C LYS A 243 -20.95 25.71 -1.74
N LYS A 244 -22.14 25.91 -1.19
CA LYS A 244 -22.38 25.86 0.25
C LYS A 244 -22.10 24.45 0.79
N PRO A 245 -21.13 24.28 1.71
CA PRO A 245 -20.83 22.99 2.33
C PRO A 245 -22.08 22.36 2.93
N GLY A 246 -22.26 21.04 2.75
CA GLY A 246 -23.41 20.29 3.26
C GLY A 246 -24.63 20.31 2.34
N SER A 247 -24.69 21.15 1.31
CA SER A 247 -25.82 21.14 0.36
C SER A 247 -25.75 19.91 -0.58
N LYS A 248 -26.90 19.45 -1.08
CA LYS A 248 -26.98 18.37 -2.09
C LYS A 248 -26.12 18.67 -3.33
N ARG A 249 -26.05 19.95 -3.75
CA ARG A 249 -25.21 20.41 -4.88
C ARG A 249 -23.72 20.34 -4.54
N TYR A 250 -23.33 20.64 -3.30
CA TYR A 250 -21.94 20.46 -2.82
C TYR A 250 -21.54 18.99 -2.84
N GLU A 251 -22.36 18.11 -2.27
CA GLU A 251 -22.05 16.67 -2.23
C GLU A 251 -21.94 16.06 -3.63
N LYS A 252 -22.82 16.43 -4.56
CA LYS A 252 -22.74 15.99 -5.96
C LYS A 252 -21.42 16.43 -6.63
N GLN A 253 -20.97 17.67 -6.35
CA GLN A 253 -19.71 18.17 -6.90
C GLN A 253 -18.49 17.55 -6.20
N ARG A 254 -18.54 17.33 -4.88
CA ARG A 254 -17.52 16.62 -4.10
C ARG A 254 -17.29 15.21 -4.67
N MET A 255 -18.36 14.50 -5.00
CA MET A 255 -18.28 13.18 -5.62
C MET A 255 -17.61 13.22 -7.00
N LYS A 256 -17.84 14.27 -7.82
CA LYS A 256 -17.13 14.44 -9.09
C LYS A 256 -15.62 14.61 -8.88
N VAL A 257 -15.22 15.45 -7.92
CA VAL A 257 -13.82 15.64 -7.56
C VAL A 257 -13.19 14.32 -7.10
N ALA A 258 -13.88 13.59 -6.20
CA ALA A 258 -13.41 12.30 -5.70
C ALA A 258 -13.21 11.26 -6.83
N LYS A 259 -14.13 11.20 -7.80
CA LYS A 259 -14.02 10.30 -8.97
C LYS A 259 -12.80 10.63 -9.84
N LEU A 260 -12.48 11.91 -10.03
CA LEU A 260 -11.30 12.32 -10.79
C LEU A 260 -10.00 11.90 -10.08
N TYR A 261 -9.90 12.10 -8.76
CA TYR A 261 -8.77 11.62 -7.97
C TYR A 261 -8.65 10.09 -8.01
N ALA A 262 -9.77 9.38 -7.87
CA ALA A 262 -9.79 7.92 -7.93
C ALA A 262 -9.30 7.41 -9.29
N LYS A 263 -9.71 8.05 -10.40
CA LYS A 263 -9.26 7.70 -11.75
C LYS A 263 -7.74 7.84 -11.89
N SER A 264 -7.17 9.00 -11.51
CA SER A 264 -5.72 9.22 -11.55
C SER A 264 -4.96 8.21 -10.68
N LYS A 265 -5.45 7.94 -9.46
CA LYS A 265 -4.87 6.94 -8.55
C LYS A 265 -4.87 5.52 -9.17
N HIS A 266 -5.98 5.12 -9.80
CA HIS A 266 -6.10 3.79 -10.39
C HIS A 266 -5.23 3.64 -11.63
N GLN A 267 -5.18 4.65 -12.51
CA GLN A 267 -4.31 4.64 -13.69
C GLN A 267 -2.84 4.50 -13.29
N ARG A 268 -2.38 5.30 -12.32
CA ARG A 268 -1.01 5.20 -11.79
C ARG A 268 -0.73 3.80 -11.27
N LYS A 269 -1.62 3.29 -10.44
CA LYS A 269 -1.46 1.96 -9.85
C LYS A 269 -1.41 0.85 -10.90
N ASP A 270 -2.22 0.93 -11.94
CA ASP A 270 -2.25 -0.04 -13.04
C ASP A 270 -0.90 -0.07 -13.79
N VAL A 271 -0.40 1.10 -14.19
CA VAL A 271 0.89 1.21 -14.87
C VAL A 271 2.02 0.66 -14.01
N LEU A 272 2.10 1.07 -12.74
CA LEU A 272 3.15 0.57 -11.83
C LEU A 272 3.06 -0.95 -11.61
N HIS A 273 1.85 -1.51 -11.56
CA HIS A 273 1.66 -2.95 -11.48
C HIS A 273 2.15 -3.68 -12.73
N LYS A 274 1.87 -3.15 -13.93
CA LYS A 274 2.32 -3.71 -15.19
C LYS A 274 3.84 -3.69 -15.28
N LEU A 275 4.45 -2.51 -15.10
CA LEU A 275 5.91 -2.36 -15.14
C LEU A 275 6.62 -3.27 -14.13
N SER A 276 6.14 -3.31 -12.89
CA SER A 276 6.76 -4.18 -11.88
C SER A 276 6.53 -5.67 -12.14
N CYS A 277 5.45 -6.07 -12.85
CA CYS A 277 5.29 -7.45 -13.33
C CYS A 277 6.32 -7.77 -14.39
N THR A 278 6.39 -6.96 -15.46
CA THR A 278 7.34 -7.17 -16.56
C THR A 278 8.78 -7.32 -16.05
N LEU A 279 9.23 -6.41 -15.18
CA LEU A 279 10.59 -6.49 -14.63
C LEU A 279 10.82 -7.78 -13.83
N THR A 280 9.90 -8.16 -12.97
CA THR A 280 10.03 -9.38 -12.15
C THR A 280 9.74 -10.68 -12.93
N ASP A 281 9.16 -10.60 -14.13
CA ASP A 281 9.00 -11.74 -15.03
C ASP A 281 10.25 -11.95 -15.88
N THR A 282 10.95 -10.86 -16.23
CA THR A 282 12.08 -10.89 -17.15
C THR A 282 13.42 -11.09 -16.45
N TYR A 283 13.64 -10.47 -15.28
CA TYR A 283 14.95 -10.42 -14.64
C TYR A 283 15.03 -11.18 -13.33
N ASP A 284 16.16 -11.84 -13.10
CA ASP A 284 16.50 -12.55 -11.87
C ASP A 284 17.00 -11.60 -10.80
N LEU A 285 17.75 -10.56 -11.21
CA LEU A 285 18.26 -9.50 -10.33
C LEU A 285 17.81 -8.13 -10.85
N ILE A 286 17.19 -7.36 -9.96
CA ILE A 286 16.80 -5.97 -10.21
C ILE A 286 17.55 -5.10 -9.21
N ALA A 287 18.33 -4.15 -9.70
CA ALA A 287 19.11 -3.22 -8.89
C ALA A 287 18.49 -1.83 -8.89
N ILE A 288 18.43 -1.18 -7.72
CA ILE A 288 17.90 0.18 -7.54
C ILE A 288 18.71 0.92 -6.47
N GLU A 289 18.63 2.25 -6.46
CA GLU A 289 19.13 3.06 -5.34
C GLU A 289 18.12 3.12 -4.18
N ASP A 290 18.62 3.20 -2.93
CA ASP A 290 17.79 3.41 -1.73
C ASP A 290 17.52 4.92 -1.50
N LEU A 291 16.68 5.51 -2.36
CA LEU A 291 16.38 6.94 -2.35
C LEU A 291 15.40 7.33 -1.24
N ASP A 292 15.70 8.42 -0.53
CA ASP A 292 14.74 9.07 0.37
C ASP A 292 13.80 9.99 -0.39
N MET A 293 12.68 9.41 -0.84
CA MET A 293 11.66 10.16 -1.59
C MET A 293 10.98 11.27 -0.76
N SER A 294 11.05 11.21 0.57
CA SER A 294 10.48 12.25 1.44
C SER A 294 11.37 13.48 1.45
N ALA A 295 12.66 13.27 1.59
CA ALA A 295 13.66 14.34 1.47
C ALA A 295 13.64 14.99 0.08
N MET A 296 13.55 14.19 -1.00
CA MET A 296 13.45 14.69 -2.37
C MET A 296 12.22 15.57 -2.61
N LYS A 297 11.07 15.24 -2.01
CA LYS A 297 9.85 16.06 -2.11
C LYS A 297 10.02 17.44 -1.50
N GLN A 298 10.75 17.52 -0.39
CA GLN A 298 10.93 18.76 0.37
C GLN A 298 12.06 19.63 -0.22
N ALA A 299 13.21 19.04 -0.49
CA ALA A 299 14.43 19.77 -0.87
C ALA A 299 14.34 20.44 -2.25
N LEU A 300 13.66 19.83 -3.22
CA LEU A 300 13.73 20.23 -4.63
C LEU A 300 12.43 20.88 -5.15
N ARG A 301 11.43 21.17 -4.31
CA ARG A 301 10.08 21.64 -4.71
C ARG A 301 9.39 20.77 -5.80
N PHE A 302 9.92 19.58 -6.05
CA PHE A 302 9.40 18.62 -7.04
C PHE A 302 8.25 17.74 -6.52
N GLY A 303 7.63 18.13 -5.41
CA GLY A 303 6.62 17.33 -4.72
C GLY A 303 5.50 16.79 -5.61
N LYS A 304 5.05 17.57 -6.62
CA LYS A 304 4.05 17.11 -7.59
C LYS A 304 4.61 16.00 -8.50
N ALA A 305 5.80 16.15 -9.04
CA ALA A 305 6.41 15.18 -9.97
C ALA A 305 6.74 13.87 -9.26
N VAL A 306 7.40 13.94 -8.11
CA VAL A 306 7.74 12.78 -7.28
C VAL A 306 6.47 12.05 -6.81
N SER A 307 5.42 12.80 -6.44
CA SER A 307 4.14 12.20 -6.03
C SER A 307 3.39 11.56 -7.20
N ASP A 308 3.50 12.12 -8.41
CA ASP A 308 2.84 11.56 -9.60
C ASP A 308 3.51 10.26 -10.06
N ASN A 309 4.83 10.17 -10.01
CA ASN A 309 5.56 8.95 -10.35
C ASN A 309 5.23 7.78 -9.40
N GLY A 310 5.10 8.05 -8.10
CA GLY A 310 4.78 7.01 -7.11
C GLY A 310 5.89 5.98 -6.93
N TRP A 311 7.16 6.40 -6.99
CA TRP A 311 8.35 5.55 -6.87
C TRP A 311 8.30 4.60 -5.66
N GLY A 312 7.99 5.11 -4.47
CA GLY A 312 7.87 4.26 -3.27
C GLY A 312 6.81 3.14 -3.40
N MET A 313 5.71 3.42 -4.14
CA MET A 313 4.71 2.40 -4.46
C MET A 313 5.26 1.37 -5.44
N PHE A 314 6.02 1.81 -6.45
CA PHE A 314 6.69 0.94 -7.42
C PHE A 314 7.68 0.00 -6.74
N ILE A 315 8.56 0.54 -5.89
CA ILE A 315 9.50 -0.26 -5.10
C ILE A 315 8.79 -1.29 -4.22
N SER A 316 7.71 -0.88 -3.52
CA SER A 316 6.91 -1.82 -2.73
C SER A 316 6.34 -2.96 -3.59
N MET A 317 5.93 -2.66 -4.84
CA MET A 317 5.43 -3.66 -5.78
C MET A 317 6.54 -4.58 -6.29
N LEU A 318 7.71 -4.06 -6.57
CA LEU A 318 8.88 -4.86 -6.94
C LEU A 318 9.29 -5.80 -5.81
N THR A 319 9.39 -5.29 -4.58
CA THR A 319 9.82 -6.06 -3.41
C THR A 319 8.98 -7.32 -3.23
N TYR A 320 7.65 -7.18 -3.07
CA TYR A 320 6.82 -8.37 -2.81
C TYR A 320 6.69 -9.29 -4.02
N LYS A 321 6.80 -8.77 -5.25
CA LYS A 321 6.74 -9.60 -6.46
C LYS A 321 8.05 -10.37 -6.66
N ALA A 322 9.18 -9.73 -6.47
CA ALA A 322 10.49 -10.38 -6.50
C ALA A 322 10.55 -11.51 -5.46
N GLU A 323 10.18 -11.21 -4.21
CA GLU A 323 10.11 -12.21 -3.13
C GLU A 323 9.24 -13.42 -3.51
N ARG A 324 8.06 -13.19 -4.10
CA ARG A 324 7.14 -14.25 -4.52
C ARG A 324 7.66 -15.12 -5.65
N LYS A 325 8.49 -14.55 -6.53
CA LYS A 325 9.03 -15.23 -7.70
C LYS A 325 10.44 -15.77 -7.46
N GLY A 326 10.99 -15.62 -6.24
CA GLY A 326 12.36 -16.01 -5.94
C GLY A 326 13.41 -15.17 -6.66
N LYS A 327 13.07 -13.93 -7.03
CA LYS A 327 13.96 -12.98 -7.69
C LYS A 327 14.63 -12.06 -6.67
N LEU A 328 15.81 -11.53 -7.01
CA LEU A 328 16.55 -10.59 -6.16
C LEU A 328 16.19 -9.15 -6.50
N LEU A 329 15.83 -8.37 -5.46
CA LEU A 329 15.79 -6.90 -5.53
C LEU A 329 16.88 -6.37 -4.62
N VAL A 330 17.95 -5.84 -5.20
CA VAL A 330 19.09 -5.27 -4.49
C VAL A 330 18.95 -3.75 -4.45
N LYS A 331 19.06 -3.18 -3.24
CA LYS A 331 19.12 -1.74 -3.04
C LYS A 331 20.56 -1.36 -2.72
N ILE A 332 21.17 -0.55 -3.58
CA ILE A 332 22.50 -0.02 -3.31
C ILE A 332 22.42 1.21 -2.39
N ASP A 333 23.51 1.56 -1.76
CA ASP A 333 23.59 2.73 -0.88
C ASP A 333 23.29 4.03 -1.64
N ARG A 334 22.52 4.92 -1.03
CA ARG A 334 22.12 6.22 -1.60
C ARG A 334 23.27 7.18 -1.85
N TRP A 335 24.41 6.95 -1.20
CA TRP A 335 25.60 7.79 -1.32
C TRP A 335 26.58 7.24 -2.35
N PHE A 336 26.29 6.09 -2.93
CA PHE A 336 27.10 5.56 -4.03
C PHE A 336 27.04 6.51 -5.22
N PRO A 337 28.21 6.98 -5.74
CA PRO A 337 28.27 8.00 -6.79
C PRO A 337 27.92 7.44 -8.18
N SER A 338 26.73 6.84 -8.33
CA SER A 338 26.28 6.13 -9.53
C SER A 338 26.40 6.97 -10.79
N SER A 339 25.96 8.23 -10.75
CA SER A 339 25.99 9.15 -11.91
C SER A 339 27.35 9.78 -12.17
N LYS A 340 28.28 9.71 -11.22
CA LYS A 340 29.60 10.35 -11.30
C LYS A 340 30.75 9.38 -11.60
N THR A 341 30.54 8.09 -11.46
CA THR A 341 31.57 7.06 -11.67
C THR A 341 31.60 6.66 -13.13
N CYS A 342 32.77 6.71 -13.74
CA CYS A 342 32.99 6.22 -15.11
C CYS A 342 32.88 4.70 -15.16
N ILE A 343 32.02 4.17 -16.01
CA ILE A 343 31.83 2.73 -16.15
C ILE A 343 33.05 2.04 -16.79
N ALA A 344 33.85 2.78 -17.60
CA ALA A 344 34.99 2.23 -18.30
C ALA A 344 36.28 2.20 -17.44
N CYS A 345 36.59 3.26 -16.67
CA CYS A 345 37.86 3.36 -15.94
C CYS A 345 37.68 3.55 -14.41
N GLY A 346 36.47 3.61 -13.89
CA GLY A 346 36.20 3.78 -12.46
C GLY A 346 36.44 5.20 -11.92
N HIS A 347 36.93 6.15 -12.74
CA HIS A 347 37.18 7.54 -12.30
C HIS A 347 35.89 8.22 -11.84
N ILE A 348 35.95 8.96 -10.70
CA ILE A 348 34.83 9.72 -10.17
C ILE A 348 34.93 11.18 -10.60
N HIS A 349 34.08 11.60 -11.52
CA HIS A 349 33.98 12.98 -12.01
C HIS A 349 33.26 13.86 -10.97
N LYS A 350 33.99 14.48 -10.06
CA LYS A 350 33.43 15.27 -8.95
C LYS A 350 32.64 16.50 -9.41
N GLU A 351 33.07 17.14 -10.49
CA GLU A 351 32.52 18.39 -11.01
C GLU A 351 31.29 18.24 -11.91
N LEU A 352 30.86 17.00 -12.18
CA LEU A 352 29.66 16.72 -13.01
C LEU A 352 28.42 17.40 -12.38
N LYS A 353 27.77 18.27 -13.15
CA LYS A 353 26.58 19.03 -12.73
C LYS A 353 25.29 18.23 -12.95
N LEU A 354 24.27 18.54 -12.20
CA LEU A 354 22.92 17.93 -12.39
C LEU A 354 22.28 18.29 -13.73
N SER A 355 22.69 19.41 -14.34
CA SER A 355 22.23 19.84 -15.66
C SER A 355 22.80 19.02 -16.80
N ASP A 356 23.96 18.38 -16.59
CA ASP A 356 24.66 17.68 -17.65
C ASP A 356 23.92 16.37 -17.97
N ARG A 357 23.54 16.19 -19.21
CA ARG A 357 22.83 14.99 -19.68
C ARG A 357 23.76 13.94 -20.23
N THR A 358 24.87 14.38 -20.82
CA THR A 358 25.92 13.48 -21.30
C THR A 358 27.04 13.43 -20.25
N TYR A 359 27.41 12.24 -19.86
CA TYR A 359 28.62 12.00 -19.07
C TYR A 359 29.81 11.93 -20.03
N LEU A 360 30.86 12.70 -19.75
CA LEU A 360 32.14 12.63 -20.43
C LEU A 360 33.24 12.44 -19.39
N CYS A 361 33.98 11.35 -19.48
CA CYS A 361 35.06 11.06 -18.54
C CYS A 361 36.28 11.94 -18.84
N PRO A 362 36.78 12.74 -17.89
CA PRO A 362 37.96 13.59 -18.11
C PRO A 362 39.25 12.78 -18.20
N VAL A 363 39.27 11.51 -17.81
CA VAL A 363 40.46 10.66 -17.79
C VAL A 363 40.56 9.78 -19.02
N CYS A 364 39.50 9.06 -19.40
CA CYS A 364 39.56 8.09 -20.50
C CYS A 364 38.74 8.49 -21.72
N GLY A 365 38.07 9.66 -21.71
CA GLY A 365 37.27 10.14 -22.83
C GLY A 365 35.94 9.39 -23.05
N HIS A 366 35.59 8.41 -22.20
CA HIS A 366 34.34 7.67 -22.32
C HIS A 366 33.15 8.65 -22.24
N ALA A 367 32.24 8.58 -23.22
CA ALA A 367 31.04 9.40 -23.30
C ALA A 367 29.79 8.53 -23.44
N MET A 368 28.75 8.86 -22.62
CA MET A 368 27.47 8.16 -22.68
C MET A 368 26.36 9.03 -22.04
N ASP A 369 25.08 8.65 -22.20
CA ASP A 369 23.98 9.25 -21.44
C ASP A 369 24.22 9.05 -19.94
N ARG A 370 24.05 10.13 -19.16
CA ARG A 370 24.36 10.11 -17.73
C ARG A 370 23.43 9.18 -16.94
N ASP A 371 22.15 9.15 -17.28
CA ASP A 371 21.14 8.36 -16.54
C ASP A 371 21.32 6.86 -16.90
N GLU A 372 21.70 6.54 -18.16
CA GLU A 372 22.09 5.17 -18.56
C GLU A 372 23.36 4.71 -17.83
N GLN A 373 24.38 5.57 -17.75
CA GLN A 373 25.61 5.25 -17.00
C GLN A 373 25.31 5.00 -15.54
N ALA A 374 24.48 5.84 -14.92
CA ALA A 374 24.06 5.65 -13.53
C ALA A 374 23.39 4.28 -13.34
N ALA A 375 22.46 3.92 -14.22
CA ALA A 375 21.78 2.62 -14.15
C ALA A 375 22.73 1.43 -14.31
N LYS A 376 23.77 1.53 -15.16
CA LYS A 376 24.82 0.51 -15.29
C LYS A 376 25.68 0.40 -14.04
N ASN A 377 26.07 1.52 -13.46
CA ASN A 377 26.84 1.55 -12.20
C ASN A 377 26.03 0.97 -11.03
N ILE A 378 24.73 1.29 -10.93
CA ILE A 378 23.80 0.70 -9.97
C ILE A 378 23.78 -0.83 -10.12
N LEU A 379 23.71 -1.32 -11.36
CA LEU A 379 23.70 -2.75 -11.64
C LEU A 379 25.02 -3.43 -11.22
N ASN A 380 26.16 -2.84 -11.58
CA ASN A 380 27.47 -3.40 -11.26
C ASN A 380 27.70 -3.47 -9.73
N GLU A 381 27.34 -2.42 -9.01
CA GLU A 381 27.43 -2.41 -7.54
C GLU A 381 26.51 -3.46 -6.91
N ALA A 382 25.29 -3.59 -7.43
CA ALA A 382 24.35 -4.63 -6.95
C ALA A 382 24.85 -6.05 -7.22
N LYS A 383 25.48 -6.31 -8.36
CA LYS A 383 26.14 -7.61 -8.68
C LYS A 383 27.27 -7.89 -7.69
N ARG A 384 28.12 -6.90 -7.41
CA ARG A 384 29.18 -7.00 -6.41
C ARG A 384 28.62 -7.36 -5.03
N MET A 385 27.54 -6.69 -4.60
CA MET A 385 26.89 -6.95 -3.30
C MET A 385 26.23 -8.34 -3.25
N ALA A 386 25.73 -8.84 -4.37
CA ALA A 386 25.09 -10.14 -4.46
C ALA A 386 26.09 -11.31 -4.64
N GLY A 387 27.39 -11.04 -4.74
CA GLY A 387 28.39 -12.06 -5.05
C GLY A 387 28.26 -12.66 -6.46
N ALA A 388 27.69 -11.89 -7.40
CA ALA A 388 27.40 -12.30 -8.77
C ALA A 388 28.22 -11.46 -9.79
N ALA A 389 29.32 -10.87 -9.34
CA ALA A 389 30.23 -10.08 -10.16
C ALA A 389 31.27 -10.96 -10.84
#